data_968eefbdf70c00edf56978667eeeb019
#
_entry.id   968eefbdf70c00edf56978667eeeb019
#
_cell.length_a   1.000
_cell.length_b   1.000
_cell.length_c   1.000
_cell.angle_alpha   90.00
_cell.angle_beta   90.00
_cell.angle_gamma   90.00
#
_symmetry.space_group_name_H-M   'P 1'
#
loop_
_entity.id
_entity.type
_entity.pdbx_description
1 polymer ?
#
loop_
_entity_poly.entity_id
_entity_poly.type
_entity_poly.pdbx_seq_one_letter_code
_entity_poly.pdbx_strand_id
1 'polypeptide(L)'
;SKPRPPPAPIRRLTIEPTAEAIAAGPPEPVEEVGPPEPDLIDVEALTGADLPPVATPFTLFEKAVAPGEKRELRWTAGESFAGSNISTPVLVAHGVQPGPVLCMTAAVHGDELNGIEVVRRVLNDIDPQQLTGTVIGMPIVNLMGFSRSSRYLPDRRDLNRYFPGTMYGSAASRIAYRLFKQVIVNCDALVDFHTGSFDRAN
;
A
#
# COMPACT_ATOMS: atom_id res chain seq x y z
N SER A 1 -39.08 -6.87 5.38
CA SER A 1 -37.83 -6.37 5.97
C SER A 1 -38.01 -4.90 6.33
N LYS A 2 -37.72 -4.53 7.59
CA LYS A 2 -37.81 -3.14 8.06
C LYS A 2 -36.67 -2.30 7.45
N PRO A 3 -36.95 -1.05 7.02
CA PRO A 3 -35.91 -0.16 6.52
C PRO A 3 -34.90 0.18 7.61
N ARG A 4 -33.61 0.29 7.24
CA ARG A 4 -32.52 0.68 8.13
C ARG A 4 -32.71 2.14 8.58
N PRO A 5 -32.50 2.45 9.86
CA PRO A 5 -32.59 3.84 10.33
C PRO A 5 -31.48 4.70 9.67
N PRO A 6 -31.73 6.01 9.47
CA PRO A 6 -30.74 6.92 8.90
C PRO A 6 -29.52 7.06 9.82
N PRO A 7 -28.31 7.31 9.27
CA PRO A 7 -27.10 7.55 10.06
C PRO A 7 -27.25 8.80 10.91
N ALA A 8 -26.67 8.76 12.11
CA ALA A 8 -26.66 9.89 13.02
C ALA A 8 -25.89 11.09 12.44
N PRO A 9 -26.29 12.33 12.73
CA PRO A 9 -25.62 13.50 12.21
C PRO A 9 -24.20 13.62 12.75
N ILE A 10 -23.24 13.91 11.86
CA ILE A 10 -21.84 14.15 12.20
C ILE A 10 -21.76 15.45 13.01
N ARG A 11 -21.40 15.37 14.29
CA ARG A 11 -21.09 16.55 15.10
C ARG A 11 -19.73 17.11 14.68
N ARG A 12 -19.73 18.30 14.11
CA ARG A 12 -18.52 19.10 13.94
C ARG A 12 -18.12 19.64 15.32
N LEU A 13 -16.99 19.20 15.84
CA LEU A 13 -16.34 19.80 16.99
C LEU A 13 -15.58 21.04 16.51
N THR A 14 -16.11 22.22 16.78
CA THR A 14 -15.35 23.47 16.65
C THR A 14 -14.71 23.72 18.01
N ILE A 15 -13.38 23.64 18.09
CA ILE A 15 -12.62 24.01 19.29
C ILE A 15 -12.35 25.50 19.16
N GLU A 16 -13.11 26.30 19.90
CA GLU A 16 -12.80 27.73 20.07
C GLU A 16 -11.74 27.86 21.17
N PRO A 17 -10.68 28.69 20.99
CA PRO A 17 -9.71 28.93 22.05
C PRO A 17 -10.41 29.64 23.24
N THR A 18 -10.23 29.10 24.41
CA THR A 18 -10.77 29.68 25.63
C THR A 18 -10.09 31.01 25.96
N ALA A 19 -10.81 31.94 26.57
CA ALA A 19 -10.30 33.27 26.96
C ALA A 19 -9.03 33.21 27.85
N GLU A 20 -8.79 32.12 28.54
CA GLU A 20 -7.57 31.86 29.32
C GLU A 20 -6.32 31.66 28.46
N ALA A 21 -6.44 31.11 27.23
CA ALA A 21 -5.33 30.93 26.32
C ALA A 21 -4.82 32.25 25.71
N ILE A 22 -5.65 33.31 25.74
CA ILE A 22 -5.33 34.64 25.22
C ILE A 22 -4.65 35.53 26.27
N ALA A 23 -4.82 35.22 27.56
CA ALA A 23 -4.27 36.01 28.67
C ALA A 23 -2.86 35.55 29.10
N ALA A 24 -2.36 34.42 28.63
CA ALA A 24 -0.99 33.98 28.89
C ALA A 24 -0.04 34.80 28.01
N GLY A 25 0.78 35.66 28.63
CA GLY A 25 1.87 36.37 27.96
C GLY A 25 2.84 35.41 27.25
N PRO A 26 3.78 35.93 26.43
CA PRO A 26 4.72 35.08 25.76
C PRO A 26 5.46 34.20 26.78
N PRO A 27 5.66 32.89 26.45
CA PRO A 27 6.36 32.00 27.37
C PRO A 27 7.77 32.53 27.67
N GLU A 28 8.19 32.40 28.91
CA GLU A 28 9.58 32.70 29.30
C GLU A 28 10.54 31.85 28.43
N PRO A 29 11.74 32.41 28.11
CA PRO A 29 12.72 31.64 27.31
C PRO A 29 13.09 30.39 28.10
N VAL A 30 12.72 29.23 27.54
CA VAL A 30 13.19 27.91 28.02
C VAL A 30 14.70 27.86 27.79
N GLU A 31 15.48 27.62 28.86
CA GLU A 31 16.89 27.24 28.69
C GLU A 31 16.98 26.08 27.68
N GLU A 32 17.76 26.28 26.66
CA GLU A 32 18.10 25.19 25.71
C GLU A 32 18.87 24.13 26.49
N VAL A 33 18.12 23.15 27.01
CA VAL A 33 18.72 21.88 27.44
C VAL A 33 19.13 21.20 26.15
N GLY A 34 20.43 21.15 25.90
CA GLY A 34 20.99 20.42 24.76
C GLY A 34 20.41 19.01 24.72
N PRO A 35 20.31 18.39 23.52
CA PRO A 35 19.83 17.03 23.41
C PRO A 35 20.60 16.16 24.40
N PRO A 36 19.92 15.24 25.13
CA PRO A 36 20.60 14.30 26.01
C PRO A 36 21.67 13.58 25.21
N GLU A 37 22.88 13.50 25.75
CA GLU A 37 23.90 12.68 25.13
C GLU A 37 23.33 11.29 24.89
N PRO A 38 23.48 10.71 23.68
CA PRO A 38 22.98 9.38 23.43
C PRO A 38 23.67 8.44 24.42
N ASP A 39 22.87 7.73 25.21
CA ASP A 39 23.37 6.62 26.04
C ASP A 39 24.15 5.69 25.11
N LEU A 40 25.47 5.72 25.24
CA LEU A 40 26.34 4.81 24.48
C LEU A 40 26.01 3.40 24.96
N ILE A 41 25.19 2.70 24.19
CA ILE A 41 24.93 1.28 24.42
C ILE A 41 26.27 0.56 24.28
N ASP A 42 26.72 -0.07 25.35
CA ASP A 42 27.92 -0.88 25.32
C ASP A 42 27.67 -2.08 24.41
N VAL A 43 28.14 -1.98 23.18
CA VAL A 43 27.91 -2.98 22.12
C VAL A 43 28.59 -4.32 22.48
N GLU A 44 29.61 -4.32 23.36
CA GLU A 44 30.26 -5.54 23.82
C GLU A 44 29.42 -6.35 24.82
N ALA A 45 28.42 -5.70 25.46
CA ALA A 45 27.52 -6.38 26.39
C ALA A 45 26.35 -7.12 25.70
N LEU A 46 26.09 -6.88 24.43
CA LEU A 46 25.03 -7.55 23.67
C LEU A 46 25.49 -8.95 23.25
N THR A 47 25.05 -9.96 23.96
CA THR A 47 25.18 -11.35 23.50
C THR A 47 24.21 -11.57 22.34
N GLY A 48 24.54 -12.51 21.42
CA GLY A 48 23.72 -12.75 20.22
C GLY A 48 22.23 -13.09 20.47
N ALA A 49 21.84 -13.37 21.72
CA ALA A 49 20.47 -13.61 22.16
C ALA A 49 19.66 -12.30 22.38
N ASP A 50 20.34 -11.16 22.53
CA ASP A 50 19.72 -9.86 22.80
C ASP A 50 19.48 -9.03 21.54
N LEU A 51 19.97 -9.50 20.38
CA LEU A 51 19.71 -8.82 19.10
C LEU A 51 18.29 -9.12 18.61
N PRO A 52 17.56 -8.08 18.14
CA PRO A 52 16.26 -8.31 17.55
C PRO A 52 16.38 -9.25 16.33
N PRO A 53 15.37 -10.11 16.11
CA PRO A 53 15.41 -11.04 14.99
C PRO A 53 15.50 -10.26 13.67
N VAL A 54 16.42 -10.66 12.79
CA VAL A 54 16.57 -10.11 11.44
C VAL A 54 15.64 -10.87 10.50
N ALA A 55 14.94 -10.15 9.62
CA ALA A 55 14.08 -10.77 8.62
C ALA A 55 14.90 -11.65 7.65
N THR A 56 14.29 -12.71 7.14
CA THR A 56 14.84 -13.48 6.03
C THR A 56 14.45 -12.81 4.70
N PRO A 57 15.23 -12.99 3.61
CA PRO A 57 14.87 -12.41 2.32
C PRO A 57 13.43 -12.76 1.90
N PHE A 58 12.67 -11.75 1.50
CA PHE A 58 11.31 -11.92 0.99
C PHE A 58 11.35 -12.28 -0.49
N THR A 59 10.61 -13.30 -0.90
CA THR A 59 10.61 -13.74 -2.31
C THR A 59 9.26 -13.44 -2.96
N LEU A 60 9.29 -12.70 -4.07
CA LEU A 60 8.12 -12.45 -4.92
C LEU A 60 8.52 -12.61 -6.40
N PHE A 61 7.73 -13.32 -7.20
CA PHE A 61 8.02 -13.61 -8.61
C PHE A 61 9.43 -14.21 -8.81
N GLU A 62 9.82 -15.14 -7.95
CA GLU A 62 11.16 -15.79 -7.97
C GLU A 62 12.33 -14.80 -7.77
N LYS A 63 12.05 -13.58 -7.32
CA LYS A 63 13.05 -12.56 -7.01
C LYS A 63 13.10 -12.34 -5.50
N ALA A 64 14.29 -12.43 -4.94
CA ALA A 64 14.52 -12.14 -3.54
C ALA A 64 14.69 -10.64 -3.33
N VAL A 65 14.11 -10.12 -2.25
CA VAL A 65 14.29 -8.76 -1.73
C VAL A 65 14.95 -8.91 -0.36
N ALA A 66 16.12 -8.33 -0.19
CA ALA A 66 16.86 -8.45 1.07
C ALA A 66 16.19 -7.62 2.19
N PRO A 67 16.41 -7.98 3.47
CA PRO A 67 16.00 -7.13 4.59
C PRO A 67 16.58 -5.73 4.47
N GLY A 68 15.76 -4.71 4.69
CA GLY A 68 16.15 -3.30 4.54
C GLY A 68 16.24 -2.81 3.09
N GLU A 69 15.72 -3.57 2.12
CA GLU A 69 15.76 -3.21 0.69
C GLU A 69 14.39 -2.75 0.19
N LYS A 70 14.41 -1.76 -0.72
CA LYS A 70 13.30 -1.46 -1.63
C LYS A 70 13.63 -1.98 -3.02
N ARG A 71 12.66 -2.63 -3.67
CA ARG A 71 12.86 -3.17 -5.00
C ARG A 71 11.63 -3.00 -5.89
N GLU A 72 11.85 -2.60 -7.13
CA GLU A 72 10.83 -2.65 -8.16
C GLU A 72 10.92 -4.00 -8.87
N LEU A 73 9.80 -4.70 -8.90
CA LEU A 73 9.59 -5.93 -9.64
C LEU A 73 8.57 -5.69 -10.75
N ARG A 74 8.39 -6.67 -11.63
CA ARG A 74 7.39 -6.59 -12.69
C ARG A 74 6.45 -7.78 -12.61
N TRP A 75 5.17 -7.48 -12.58
CA TRP A 75 4.11 -8.48 -12.68
C TRP A 75 3.51 -8.48 -14.08
N THR A 76 3.40 -9.66 -14.70
CA THR A 76 2.82 -9.83 -16.03
C THR A 76 1.37 -10.28 -15.92
N ALA A 77 0.43 -9.38 -16.24
CA ALA A 77 -1.00 -9.67 -16.23
C ALA A 77 -1.40 -10.66 -17.34
N GLY A 78 -0.73 -10.61 -18.48
CA GLY A 78 -1.02 -11.44 -19.64
C GLY A 78 -0.27 -10.94 -20.87
N GLU A 79 -0.68 -11.46 -22.02
CA GLU A 79 -0.18 -11.03 -23.33
C GLU A 79 -1.24 -10.18 -24.04
N SER A 80 -0.80 -9.19 -24.78
CA SER A 80 -1.65 -8.43 -25.71
C SER A 80 -1.98 -9.26 -26.96
N PHE A 81 -2.93 -8.82 -27.74
CA PHE A 81 -3.21 -9.42 -29.06
C PHE A 81 -1.99 -9.43 -30.00
N ALA A 82 -1.04 -8.53 -29.80
CA ALA A 82 0.20 -8.44 -30.57
C ALA A 82 1.33 -9.32 -30.00
N GLY A 83 1.05 -10.18 -29.01
CA GLY A 83 2.05 -11.04 -28.36
C GLY A 83 2.97 -10.30 -27.38
N SER A 84 2.74 -9.01 -27.11
CA SER A 84 3.55 -8.25 -26.15
C SER A 84 3.09 -8.52 -24.72
N ASN A 85 4.02 -8.71 -23.81
CA ASN A 85 3.73 -8.87 -22.40
C ASN A 85 3.16 -7.58 -21.82
N ILE A 86 2.01 -7.69 -21.16
CA ILE A 86 1.39 -6.60 -20.40
C ILE A 86 1.90 -6.71 -18.97
N SER A 87 2.90 -5.90 -18.64
CA SER A 87 3.49 -5.93 -17.32
C SER A 87 3.42 -4.57 -16.63
N THR A 88 3.16 -4.60 -15.31
CA THR A 88 3.04 -3.44 -14.45
C THR A 88 4.08 -3.49 -13.33
N PRO A 89 4.59 -2.35 -12.85
CA PRO A 89 5.52 -2.32 -11.73
C PRO A 89 4.84 -2.77 -10.44
N VAL A 90 5.60 -3.50 -9.64
CA VAL A 90 5.26 -3.87 -8.26
C VAL A 90 6.41 -3.42 -7.38
N LEU A 91 6.12 -2.53 -6.46
CA LEU A 91 7.09 -1.98 -5.53
C LEU A 91 7.07 -2.82 -4.26
N VAL A 92 8.23 -3.23 -3.78
CA VAL A 92 8.37 -3.98 -2.53
C VAL A 92 9.32 -3.23 -1.61
N ALA A 93 8.87 -2.94 -0.39
CA ALA A 93 9.71 -2.49 0.71
C ALA A 93 9.75 -3.61 1.75
N HIS A 94 10.93 -4.18 1.99
CA HIS A 94 11.12 -5.27 2.94
C HIS A 94 11.93 -4.78 4.14
N GLY A 95 11.33 -4.84 5.32
CA GLY A 95 11.92 -4.36 6.56
C GLY A 95 13.05 -5.22 7.07
N VAL A 96 13.91 -4.63 7.92
CA VAL A 96 14.99 -5.38 8.61
C VAL A 96 14.45 -6.34 9.65
N GLN A 97 13.25 -6.07 10.20
CA GLN A 97 12.62 -6.93 11.21
C GLN A 97 11.50 -7.76 10.59
N PRO A 98 11.33 -9.03 11.01
CA PRO A 98 10.23 -9.86 10.55
C PRO A 98 8.89 -9.30 11.03
N GLY A 99 7.86 -9.43 10.20
CA GLY A 99 6.52 -8.95 10.50
C GLY A 99 5.54 -9.26 9.39
N PRO A 100 4.31 -8.73 9.46
CA PRO A 100 3.26 -9.01 8.48
C PRO A 100 3.57 -8.42 7.10
N VAL A 101 2.89 -8.96 6.10
CA VAL A 101 2.92 -8.47 4.72
C VAL A 101 1.65 -7.66 4.44
N LEU A 102 1.81 -6.36 4.24
CA LEU A 102 0.74 -5.47 3.80
C LEU A 102 0.79 -5.30 2.29
N CYS A 103 -0.30 -5.58 1.61
CA CYS A 103 -0.45 -5.29 0.19
C CYS A 103 -1.33 -4.06 -0.03
N MET A 104 -0.92 -3.22 -0.98
CA MET A 104 -1.64 -2.04 -1.41
C MET A 104 -1.83 -2.10 -2.93
N THR A 105 -3.07 -2.08 -3.38
CA THR A 105 -3.42 -2.10 -4.81
C THR A 105 -4.21 -0.85 -5.18
N ALA A 106 -4.10 -0.44 -6.44
CA ALA A 106 -4.89 0.65 -7.00
C ALA A 106 -5.14 0.42 -8.50
N ALA A 107 -5.99 1.24 -9.08
CA ALA A 107 -6.37 1.18 -10.49
C ALA A 107 -6.77 -0.24 -10.95
N VAL A 108 -7.53 -0.97 -10.11
CA VAL A 108 -8.32 -2.13 -10.55
C VAL A 108 -9.35 -1.68 -11.60
N HIS A 109 -9.84 -0.45 -11.46
CA HIS A 109 -10.53 0.29 -12.51
C HIS A 109 -9.54 1.32 -13.09
N GLY A 110 -9.32 1.28 -14.39
CA GLY A 110 -8.24 2.03 -15.01
C GLY A 110 -8.41 3.55 -15.04
N ASP A 111 -9.60 4.06 -14.74
CA ASP A 111 -9.94 5.49 -14.65
C ASP A 111 -9.87 6.05 -13.22
N GLU A 112 -9.60 5.23 -12.22
CA GLU A 112 -9.51 5.62 -10.80
C GLU A 112 -8.05 5.91 -10.41
N LEU A 113 -7.59 7.15 -10.60
CA LEU A 113 -6.17 7.48 -10.62
C LEU A 113 -5.56 7.85 -9.27
N ASN A 114 -6.34 8.39 -8.32
CA ASN A 114 -5.79 8.91 -7.07
C ASN A 114 -5.07 7.84 -6.23
N GLY A 115 -5.58 6.61 -6.23
CA GLY A 115 -4.96 5.49 -5.54
C GLY A 115 -3.56 5.17 -6.04
N ILE A 116 -3.27 5.40 -7.33
CA ILE A 116 -1.94 5.19 -7.92
C ILE A 116 -0.90 6.03 -7.19
N GLU A 117 -1.21 7.32 -7.00
CA GLU A 117 -0.30 8.24 -6.34
C GLU A 117 -0.16 7.94 -4.84
N VAL A 118 -1.24 7.51 -4.18
CA VAL A 118 -1.18 7.08 -2.77
C VAL A 118 -0.21 5.91 -2.62
N VAL A 119 -0.38 4.84 -3.38
CA VAL A 119 0.49 3.66 -3.32
C VAL A 119 1.95 4.04 -3.62
N ARG A 120 2.17 4.85 -4.66
CA ARG A 120 3.50 5.28 -5.07
C ARG A 120 4.19 6.10 -3.98
N ARG A 121 3.50 7.08 -3.36
CA ARG A 121 4.05 7.91 -2.28
C ARG A 121 4.37 7.09 -1.05
N VAL A 122 3.45 6.26 -0.58
CA VAL A 122 3.67 5.42 0.59
C VAL A 122 4.93 4.58 0.40
N LEU A 123 5.08 3.88 -0.74
CA LEU A 123 6.27 3.06 -1.00
C LEU A 123 7.55 3.88 -1.15
N ASN A 124 7.44 5.13 -1.66
CA ASN A 124 8.58 6.03 -1.74
C ASN A 124 9.05 6.51 -0.37
N ASP A 125 8.11 6.85 0.51
CA ASP A 125 8.39 7.47 1.79
C ASP A 125 8.77 6.47 2.90
N ILE A 126 8.39 5.20 2.77
CA ILE A 126 8.80 4.15 3.70
C ILE A 126 10.33 4.05 3.75
N ASP A 127 10.91 4.06 4.95
CA ASP A 127 12.29 3.65 5.18
C ASP A 127 12.33 2.16 5.57
N PRO A 128 12.87 1.29 4.71
CA PRO A 128 12.91 -0.14 4.99
C PRO A 128 13.83 -0.51 6.18
N GLN A 129 14.74 0.39 6.58
CA GLN A 129 15.56 0.18 7.76
C GLN A 129 14.77 0.32 9.07
N GLN A 130 13.64 1.02 9.04
CA GLN A 130 12.76 1.22 10.19
C GLN A 130 11.46 0.40 10.09
N LEU A 131 11.30 -0.35 9.00
CA LEU A 131 10.08 -1.13 8.75
C LEU A 131 10.15 -2.48 9.46
N THR A 132 9.05 -2.87 10.09
CA THR A 132 8.76 -4.22 10.56
C THR A 132 7.79 -4.90 9.59
N GLY A 133 8.23 -6.01 8.98
CA GLY A 133 7.45 -6.71 7.96
C GLY A 133 7.73 -6.22 6.53
N THR A 134 6.74 -6.38 5.65
CA THR A 134 6.89 -6.11 4.22
C THR A 134 5.70 -5.31 3.70
N VAL A 135 5.94 -4.33 2.85
CA VAL A 135 4.88 -3.63 2.11
C VAL A 135 5.06 -3.89 0.61
N ILE A 136 4.01 -4.41 -0.01
CA ILE A 136 3.92 -4.63 -1.46
C ILE A 136 2.94 -3.60 -2.03
N GLY A 137 3.39 -2.78 -2.94
CA GLY A 137 2.56 -1.80 -3.63
C GLY A 137 2.41 -2.10 -5.12
N MET A 138 1.18 -2.17 -5.59
CA MET A 138 0.84 -2.32 -7.01
C MET A 138 -0.01 -1.13 -7.46
N PRO A 139 0.63 -0.05 -7.94
CA PRO A 139 -0.09 1.18 -8.26
C PRO A 139 -1.13 1.01 -9.38
N ILE A 140 -0.86 0.11 -10.34
CA ILE A 140 -1.74 -0.10 -11.49
C ILE A 140 -1.97 -1.59 -11.69
N VAL A 141 -3.15 -2.07 -11.30
CA VAL A 141 -3.57 -3.46 -11.54
C VAL A 141 -4.06 -3.65 -12.97
N ASN A 142 -4.94 -2.77 -13.44
CA ASN A 142 -5.53 -2.83 -14.76
C ASN A 142 -4.83 -1.88 -15.74
N LEU A 143 -3.62 -2.25 -16.19
CA LEU A 143 -2.84 -1.43 -17.12
C LEU A 143 -3.57 -1.19 -18.45
N MET A 144 -4.35 -2.15 -18.93
CA MET A 144 -5.11 -2.02 -20.18
C MET A 144 -6.26 -1.02 -20.06
N GLY A 145 -6.94 -0.99 -18.92
CA GLY A 145 -7.95 0.00 -18.61
C GLY A 145 -7.32 1.39 -18.41
N PHE A 146 -6.24 1.44 -17.63
CA PHE A 146 -5.49 2.67 -17.36
C PHE A 146 -5.02 3.38 -18.64
N SER A 147 -4.39 2.65 -19.58
CA SER A 147 -3.91 3.21 -20.85
C SER A 147 -5.01 3.75 -21.77
N ARG A 148 -6.27 3.42 -21.48
CA ARG A 148 -7.45 3.87 -22.23
C ARG A 148 -8.34 4.80 -21.41
N SER A 149 -7.92 5.19 -20.23
CA SER A 149 -8.76 5.93 -19.27
C SER A 149 -10.15 5.31 -19.11
N SER A 150 -10.19 3.99 -18.99
CA SER A 150 -11.40 3.18 -18.93
C SER A 150 -11.46 2.39 -17.63
N ARG A 151 -12.64 2.39 -17.01
CA ARG A 151 -12.94 1.53 -15.87
C ARG A 151 -12.70 0.05 -16.20
N TYR A 152 -13.08 -0.36 -17.40
CA TYR A 152 -13.17 -1.73 -17.84
C TYR A 152 -11.92 -2.22 -18.57
N LEU A 153 -11.75 -3.53 -18.61
CA LEU A 153 -10.85 -4.19 -19.54
C LEU A 153 -11.30 -3.99 -21.00
N PRO A 154 -10.46 -4.28 -22.00
CA PRO A 154 -10.81 -4.14 -23.43
C PRO A 154 -12.06 -4.91 -23.86
N ASP A 155 -12.37 -6.02 -23.19
CA ASP A 155 -13.56 -6.84 -23.42
C ASP A 155 -14.79 -6.32 -22.62
N ARG A 156 -14.72 -5.10 -22.10
CA ARG A 156 -15.78 -4.41 -21.33
C ARG A 156 -16.14 -5.07 -20.01
N ARG A 157 -15.30 -5.93 -19.48
CA ARG A 157 -15.50 -6.57 -18.18
C ARG A 157 -14.93 -5.75 -17.04
N ASP A 158 -15.67 -5.70 -15.94
CA ASP A 158 -15.23 -5.12 -14.68
C ASP A 158 -14.35 -6.13 -13.93
N LEU A 159 -13.02 -5.88 -13.89
CA LEU A 159 -12.06 -6.78 -13.28
C LEU A 159 -12.43 -7.11 -11.81
N ASN A 160 -12.98 -6.13 -11.07
CA ASN A 160 -13.34 -6.27 -9.66
C ASN A 160 -14.50 -7.27 -9.40
N ARG A 161 -15.12 -7.80 -10.45
CA ARG A 161 -16.18 -8.83 -10.36
C ARG A 161 -15.67 -10.25 -10.59
N TYR A 162 -14.37 -10.42 -10.81
CA TYR A 162 -13.81 -11.71 -11.23
C TYR A 162 -12.88 -12.37 -10.21
N PHE A 163 -12.57 -11.72 -9.08
CA PHE A 163 -11.75 -12.33 -8.04
C PHE A 163 -12.46 -13.50 -7.34
N PRO A 164 -11.73 -14.59 -6.99
CA PRO A 164 -10.30 -14.83 -7.21
C PRO A 164 -9.92 -15.25 -8.64
N GLY A 165 -10.88 -15.42 -9.54
CA GLY A 165 -10.68 -15.81 -10.93
C GLY A 165 -10.41 -17.29 -11.13
N THR A 166 -10.18 -17.67 -12.40
CA THR A 166 -9.78 -19.02 -12.78
C THR A 166 -8.74 -18.99 -13.87
N MET A 167 -7.91 -20.03 -13.97
CA MET A 167 -6.91 -20.19 -15.02
C MET A 167 -7.55 -20.30 -16.43
N TYR A 168 -8.75 -20.84 -16.48
CA TYR A 168 -9.54 -21.04 -17.69
C TYR A 168 -10.75 -20.11 -17.68
N GLY A 169 -10.87 -19.21 -18.62
CA GLY A 169 -11.99 -18.27 -18.64
C GLY A 169 -11.69 -17.00 -19.42
N SER A 170 -12.48 -15.97 -19.14
CA SER A 170 -12.28 -14.66 -19.77
C SER A 170 -10.92 -14.04 -19.42
N ALA A 171 -10.48 -13.03 -20.17
CA ALA A 171 -9.27 -12.28 -19.85
C ALA A 171 -9.33 -11.73 -18.41
N ALA A 172 -10.46 -11.15 -17.99
CA ALA A 172 -10.69 -10.67 -16.63
C ALA A 172 -10.47 -11.78 -15.59
N SER A 173 -11.04 -12.96 -15.80
CA SER A 173 -10.92 -14.08 -14.87
C SER A 173 -9.47 -14.58 -14.77
N ARG A 174 -8.74 -14.65 -15.88
CA ARG A 174 -7.33 -15.06 -15.87
C ARG A 174 -6.41 -14.03 -15.21
N ILE A 175 -6.65 -12.73 -15.43
CA ILE A 175 -5.90 -11.65 -14.78
C ILE A 175 -6.15 -11.67 -13.27
N ALA A 176 -7.42 -11.75 -12.83
CA ALA A 176 -7.79 -11.86 -11.44
C ALA A 176 -7.13 -13.08 -10.77
N TYR A 177 -7.14 -14.24 -11.43
CA TYR A 177 -6.50 -15.45 -10.93
C TYR A 177 -4.99 -15.30 -10.76
N ARG A 178 -4.29 -14.74 -11.76
CA ARG A 178 -2.84 -14.50 -11.67
C ARG A 178 -2.50 -13.54 -10.54
N LEU A 179 -3.22 -12.42 -10.42
CA LEU A 179 -3.02 -11.47 -9.34
C LEU A 179 -3.23 -12.13 -7.98
N PHE A 180 -4.33 -12.87 -7.84
CA PHE A 180 -4.65 -13.54 -6.59
C PHE A 180 -3.55 -14.54 -6.20
N LYS A 181 -3.15 -15.41 -7.13
CA LYS A 181 -2.17 -16.48 -6.88
C LYS A 181 -0.73 -16.00 -6.74
N GLN A 182 -0.36 -14.92 -7.40
CA GLN A 182 1.03 -14.46 -7.43
C GLN A 182 1.32 -13.32 -6.44
N VAL A 183 0.31 -12.54 -6.07
CA VAL A 183 0.46 -11.39 -5.16
C VAL A 183 -0.37 -11.58 -3.91
N ILE A 184 -1.69 -11.67 -4.02
CA ILE A 184 -2.61 -11.56 -2.88
C ILE A 184 -2.43 -12.70 -1.87
N VAL A 185 -2.10 -13.91 -2.29
CA VAL A 185 -1.83 -15.03 -1.37
C VAL A 185 -0.63 -14.82 -0.45
N ASN A 186 0.25 -13.86 -0.76
CA ASN A 186 1.40 -13.51 0.07
C ASN A 186 1.07 -12.41 1.09
N CYS A 187 -0.14 -11.89 1.10
CA CYS A 187 -0.54 -10.75 1.91
C CYS A 187 -1.26 -11.20 3.18
N ASP A 188 -0.85 -10.71 4.35
CA ASP A 188 -1.60 -10.84 5.60
C ASP A 188 -2.74 -9.83 5.66
N ALA A 189 -2.57 -8.67 5.01
CA ALA A 189 -3.60 -7.65 4.85
C ALA A 189 -3.53 -7.02 3.44
N LEU A 190 -4.69 -6.64 2.91
CA LEU A 190 -4.82 -5.98 1.61
C LEU A 190 -5.65 -4.70 1.74
N VAL A 191 -5.12 -3.61 1.20
CA VAL A 191 -5.85 -2.35 1.00
C VAL A 191 -5.95 -2.10 -0.50
N ASP A 192 -7.17 -2.03 -1.02
CA ASP A 192 -7.44 -1.70 -2.42
C ASP A 192 -8.06 -0.31 -2.53
N PHE A 193 -7.37 0.59 -3.25
CA PHE A 193 -7.77 1.99 -3.38
C PHE A 193 -8.67 2.19 -4.58
N HIS A 194 -9.87 2.71 -4.31
CA HIS A 194 -10.84 3.09 -5.30
C HIS A 194 -11.22 4.57 -5.19
N THR A 195 -11.64 5.17 -6.29
CA THR A 195 -12.27 6.50 -6.34
C THR A 195 -13.54 6.42 -7.17
N GLY A 196 -14.30 7.53 -7.23
CA GLY A 196 -15.38 7.63 -8.20
C GLY A 196 -14.82 7.60 -9.62
N SER A 197 -15.28 6.67 -10.45
CA SER A 197 -15.06 6.72 -11.89
C SER A 197 -15.63 8.01 -12.47
N PHE A 198 -15.21 8.43 -13.68
CA PHE A 198 -15.80 9.55 -14.39
C PHE A 198 -17.33 9.50 -14.31
N ASP A 199 -17.95 10.62 -13.94
CA ASP A 199 -19.41 10.79 -13.74
C ASP A 199 -20.03 10.05 -12.53
N ARG A 200 -19.25 9.58 -11.57
CA ARG A 200 -19.75 9.00 -10.32
C ARG A 200 -19.21 9.74 -9.11
N ALA A 201 -20.12 10.26 -8.28
CA ALA A 201 -19.77 10.69 -6.93
C ALA A 201 -19.67 9.46 -6.01
N ASN A 202 -18.66 9.42 -5.16
CA ASN A 202 -18.56 8.45 -4.06
C ASN A 202 -19.32 8.96 -2.84
#